data_2bbf1db66f9dd4797720267913a7f56f
#
_entry.id   2bbf1db66f9dd4797720267913a7f56f
#
_cell.length_a   1.000
_cell.length_b   1.000
_cell.length_c   1.000
_cell.angle_alpha   90.00
_cell.angle_beta   90.00
_cell.angle_gamma   90.00
#
_symmetry.space_group_name_H-M   'P 1'
#
loop_
_entity.id
_entity.type
_entity.pdbx_description
1 polymer ?
#
loop_
_entity_poly.entity_id
_entity_poly.type
_entity_poly.pdbx_seq_one_letter_code
_entity_poly.pdbx_strand_id
1 'polypeptide(L)'
;MTTRRTIAATAAIILLGTGVAAAGATAAHAREGRGPGHGSAIGIGDAQGHKLGHGQVKDRWLESRIDRTDSDEARAALRDALESARTTYRDAIDNATDEAGRDAARAAYRSAVAAAILAYDTATLPADQIAAVTAYRVAMGTATETLRSAVAAAHATFKASTADAQAALKTAMASATTREERRAAWSAYRDAIEPAREAQRSSLRSAAEAFTASVDAARAALEAAIPQS
;
A
#
# COMPACT_ATOMS: atom_id res chain seq x y z
N MET A 1 -12.72 -1.92 -56.20
CA MET A 1 -13.56 -1.29 -55.17
C MET A 1 -13.36 -2.03 -53.85
N THR A 2 -12.50 -1.50 -52.99
CA THR A 2 -12.05 -2.19 -51.76
C THR A 2 -12.58 -1.39 -50.55
N THR A 3 -13.61 -1.92 -49.91
CA THR A 3 -14.29 -1.29 -48.76
C THR A 3 -13.44 -1.44 -47.50
N ARG A 4 -12.82 -0.36 -47.01
CA ARG A 4 -12.15 -0.30 -45.71
C ARG A 4 -13.21 -0.24 -44.62
N ARG A 5 -13.31 -1.31 -43.83
CA ARG A 5 -14.07 -1.32 -42.57
C ARG A 5 -13.22 -0.70 -41.45
N THR A 6 -13.63 0.48 -41.04
CA THR A 6 -13.10 1.15 -39.83
C THR A 6 -13.74 0.50 -38.63
N ILE A 7 -12.94 -0.22 -37.85
CA ILE A 7 -13.35 -0.75 -36.51
C ILE A 7 -13.02 0.34 -35.50
N ALA A 8 -14.05 1.05 -35.03
CA ALA A 8 -13.94 1.95 -33.91
C ALA A 8 -13.92 1.10 -32.61
N ALA A 9 -12.77 0.98 -32.00
CA ALA A 9 -12.64 0.39 -30.67
C ALA A 9 -13.05 1.44 -29.62
N THR A 10 -14.27 1.31 -29.12
CA THR A 10 -14.75 2.12 -27.99
C THR A 10 -14.21 1.53 -26.71
N ALA A 11 -13.17 2.12 -26.14
CA ALA A 11 -12.68 1.78 -24.82
C ALA A 11 -13.66 2.31 -23.77
N ALA A 12 -14.51 1.44 -23.22
CA ALA A 12 -15.35 1.73 -22.07
C ALA A 12 -14.49 1.72 -20.82
N ILE A 13 -14.17 2.91 -20.29
CA ILE A 13 -13.58 3.09 -18.97
C ILE A 13 -14.70 2.86 -17.95
N ILE A 14 -14.75 1.66 -17.36
CA ILE A 14 -15.62 1.39 -16.23
C ILE A 14 -14.94 1.93 -14.97
N LEU A 15 -15.34 3.15 -14.58
CA LEU A 15 -15.07 3.73 -13.26
C LEU A 15 -15.98 3.04 -12.23
N LEU A 16 -15.51 1.97 -11.62
CA LEU A 16 -16.15 1.39 -10.43
C LEU A 16 -15.81 2.27 -9.22
N GLY A 17 -16.65 3.29 -9.01
CA GLY A 17 -16.70 4.04 -7.78
C GLY A 17 -17.38 3.21 -6.69
N THR A 18 -16.62 2.56 -5.82
CA THR A 18 -17.13 2.05 -4.55
C THR A 18 -17.04 3.16 -3.52
N GLY A 19 -18.16 3.88 -3.32
CA GLY A 19 -18.35 4.77 -2.20
C GLY A 19 -18.41 3.98 -0.90
N VAL A 20 -17.39 4.08 -0.07
CA VAL A 20 -17.45 3.70 1.34
C VAL A 20 -17.82 4.95 2.12
N ALA A 21 -19.05 4.98 2.62
CA ALA A 21 -19.52 6.00 3.56
C ALA A 21 -18.73 5.86 4.87
N ALA A 22 -17.82 6.79 5.13
CA ALA A 22 -17.17 6.92 6.42
C ALA A 22 -18.13 7.66 7.37
N ALA A 23 -18.66 6.93 8.36
CA ALA A 23 -19.33 7.52 9.50
C ALA A 23 -18.32 8.30 10.33
N GLY A 24 -18.57 9.61 10.51
CA GLY A 24 -17.74 10.50 11.29
C GLY A 24 -17.78 10.15 12.78
N ALA A 25 -16.62 10.08 13.39
CA ALA A 25 -16.42 10.23 14.82
C ALA A 25 -15.42 11.36 15.04
N THR A 26 -15.94 12.52 15.40
CA THR A 26 -15.17 13.66 15.89
C THR A 26 -14.61 13.33 17.27
N ALA A 27 -13.28 13.16 17.36
CA ALA A 27 -12.59 13.20 18.64
C ALA A 27 -11.57 14.34 18.64
N ALA A 28 -11.91 15.38 19.39
CA ALA A 28 -11.00 16.47 19.75
C ALA A 28 -9.84 15.90 20.58
N HIS A 29 -8.61 16.05 20.13
CA HIS A 29 -7.43 15.76 20.93
C HIS A 29 -6.64 17.01 21.24
N ALA A 30 -6.72 17.36 22.52
CA ALA A 30 -5.85 18.32 23.16
C ALA A 30 -4.38 17.84 23.06
N ARG A 31 -3.54 18.78 22.75
CA ARG A 31 -2.09 18.63 22.59
C ARG A 31 -1.43 18.96 23.91
N GLU A 32 -0.91 17.95 24.60
CA GLU A 32 0.03 18.19 25.71
C GLU A 32 1.02 17.04 25.89
N GLY A 33 2.29 17.39 26.14
CA GLY A 33 3.25 16.53 26.84
C GLY A 33 4.33 15.85 26.00
N ARG A 34 5.37 16.64 25.66
CA ARG A 34 6.66 16.13 25.19
C ARG A 34 7.43 15.55 26.39
N GLY A 35 7.56 14.23 26.50
CA GLY A 35 8.45 13.55 27.45
C GLY A 35 9.45 12.67 26.69
N PRO A 36 10.77 12.66 27.08
CA PRO A 36 11.75 11.79 26.44
C PRO A 36 11.64 10.38 27.02
N GLY A 37 10.91 9.51 26.32
CA GLY A 37 10.83 8.08 26.65
C GLY A 37 11.67 7.30 25.65
N HIS A 38 12.77 6.67 26.14
CA HIS A 38 13.47 5.61 25.44
C HIS A 38 12.48 4.47 25.15
N GLY A 39 11.82 4.52 24.01
CA GLY A 39 11.06 3.41 23.45
C GLY A 39 12.04 2.36 22.97
N SER A 40 12.24 1.31 23.76
CA SER A 40 12.81 0.06 23.25
C SER A 40 11.95 -0.36 22.06
N ALA A 41 12.48 -0.17 20.86
CA ALA A 41 11.96 -0.77 19.66
C ALA A 41 11.92 -2.28 19.91
N ILE A 42 10.72 -2.82 20.15
CA ILE A 42 10.50 -4.26 20.08
C ILE A 42 10.78 -4.59 18.64
N GLY A 43 11.97 -5.17 18.41
CA GLY A 43 12.35 -5.72 17.12
C GLY A 43 11.25 -6.69 16.70
N ILE A 44 10.38 -6.26 15.81
CA ILE A 44 9.70 -7.16 14.92
C ILE A 44 10.85 -7.67 14.06
N GLY A 45 11.29 -8.90 14.39
CA GLY A 45 12.36 -9.57 13.68
C GLY A 45 12.13 -9.41 12.20
N ASP A 46 13.19 -9.11 11.49
CA ASP A 46 13.33 -8.91 10.05
C ASP A 46 12.44 -9.85 9.21
N ALA A 47 11.14 -9.62 9.19
CA ALA A 47 10.43 -9.74 7.97
C ALA A 47 11.06 -8.65 7.12
N GLN A 48 12.02 -9.05 6.28
CA GLN A 48 12.79 -8.21 5.39
C GLN A 48 11.92 -7.04 4.96
N GLY A 49 12.15 -5.90 5.59
CA GLY A 49 11.50 -4.67 5.22
C GLY A 49 11.89 -4.43 3.78
N HIS A 50 11.14 -5.02 2.88
CA HIS A 50 11.05 -4.48 1.56
C HIS A 50 10.61 -3.05 1.81
N LYS A 51 11.62 -2.19 1.95
CA LYS A 51 11.42 -0.77 1.74
C LYS A 51 10.61 -0.73 0.46
N LEU A 52 9.31 -0.56 0.60
CA LEU A 52 8.45 -0.08 -0.47
C LEU A 52 8.90 1.37 -0.71
N GLY A 53 10.22 1.50 -0.94
CA GLY A 53 10.81 2.69 -1.43
C GLY A 53 10.10 2.96 -2.74
N HIS A 54 9.61 4.16 -2.89
CA HIS A 54 9.14 4.76 -4.13
C HIS A 54 10.28 4.86 -5.18
N GLY A 55 11.27 3.97 -5.11
CA GLY A 55 12.22 3.70 -6.16
C GLY A 55 11.53 2.70 -7.10
N GLN A 56 11.50 3.03 -8.36
CA GLN A 56 11.17 2.16 -9.46
C GLN A 56 11.65 0.74 -9.13
N VAL A 57 10.76 -0.10 -8.59
CA VAL A 57 10.98 -1.54 -8.65
C VAL A 57 10.86 -1.83 -10.13
N LYS A 58 12.01 -1.74 -10.82
CA LYS A 58 12.15 -2.40 -12.10
C LYS A 58 11.84 -3.84 -11.75
N ASP A 59 10.66 -4.28 -12.11
CA ASP A 59 10.31 -5.66 -11.96
C ASP A 59 11.21 -6.42 -12.94
N ARG A 60 12.42 -6.80 -12.47
CA ARG A 60 13.43 -7.46 -13.29
C ARG A 60 12.88 -8.69 -13.97
N TRP A 61 11.92 -9.32 -13.31
CA TRP A 61 11.23 -10.47 -13.85
C TRP A 61 10.37 -10.06 -15.05
N LEU A 62 9.60 -8.97 -14.94
CA LEU A 62 8.81 -8.43 -16.05
C LEU A 62 9.72 -7.99 -17.21
N GLU A 63 10.75 -7.19 -16.91
CA GLU A 63 11.68 -6.69 -17.94
C GLU A 63 12.44 -7.82 -18.67
N SER A 64 12.59 -9.00 -18.06
CA SER A 64 13.18 -10.16 -18.73
C SER A 64 12.21 -10.91 -19.66
N ARG A 65 10.93 -10.54 -19.66
CA ARG A 65 9.86 -11.23 -20.41
C ARG A 65 9.28 -10.40 -21.55
N ILE A 66 9.59 -9.13 -21.59
CA ILE A 66 9.05 -8.19 -22.59
C ILE A 66 10.15 -7.72 -23.53
N ASP A 67 9.79 -7.63 -24.81
CA ASP A 67 10.66 -7.04 -25.83
C ASP A 67 10.31 -5.55 -25.97
N ARG A 68 11.12 -4.71 -25.32
CA ARG A 68 10.86 -3.29 -25.24
C ARG A 68 11.73 -2.51 -26.23
N THR A 69 11.09 -1.74 -27.08
CA THR A 69 11.80 -0.76 -27.93
C THR A 69 12.15 0.46 -27.07
N ASP A 70 13.39 0.57 -26.69
CA ASP A 70 13.88 1.62 -25.82
C ASP A 70 13.99 2.94 -26.60
N SER A 71 13.14 3.90 -26.20
CA SER A 71 13.09 5.25 -26.78
C SER A 71 13.51 6.27 -25.73
N ASP A 72 14.50 7.10 -26.07
CA ASP A 72 14.94 8.18 -25.18
C ASP A 72 13.81 9.19 -24.93
N GLU A 73 12.93 9.40 -25.92
CA GLU A 73 11.76 10.26 -25.81
C GLU A 73 10.75 9.69 -24.81
N ALA A 74 10.43 8.39 -24.88
CA ALA A 74 9.52 7.74 -23.94
C ALA A 74 10.08 7.75 -22.50
N ARG A 75 11.40 7.57 -22.35
CA ARG A 75 12.06 7.70 -21.04
C ARG A 75 12.03 9.13 -20.50
N ALA A 76 12.21 10.13 -21.36
CA ALA A 76 12.11 11.53 -20.96
C ALA A 76 10.67 11.84 -20.51
N ALA A 77 9.66 11.48 -21.31
CA ALA A 77 8.25 11.67 -20.96
C ALA A 77 7.87 10.98 -19.63
N LEU A 78 8.36 9.77 -19.37
CA LEU A 78 8.16 9.09 -18.09
C LEU A 78 8.79 9.87 -16.92
N ARG A 79 10.04 10.37 -17.08
CA ARG A 79 10.69 11.15 -16.03
C ARG A 79 9.91 12.42 -15.70
N ASP A 80 9.49 13.16 -16.73
CA ASP A 80 8.75 14.40 -16.57
C ASP A 80 7.40 14.18 -15.91
N ALA A 81 6.68 13.12 -16.29
CA ALA A 81 5.42 12.74 -15.66
C ALA A 81 5.59 12.34 -14.19
N LEU A 82 6.64 11.60 -13.85
CA LEU A 82 6.94 11.22 -12.47
C LEU A 82 7.36 12.43 -11.62
N GLU A 83 8.10 13.39 -12.18
CA GLU A 83 8.47 14.62 -11.49
C GLU A 83 7.26 15.50 -11.23
N SER A 84 6.39 15.67 -12.23
CA SER A 84 5.11 16.37 -12.09
C SER A 84 4.24 15.73 -10.99
N ALA A 85 4.10 14.39 -11.00
CA ALA A 85 3.36 13.69 -9.97
C ALA A 85 3.94 13.92 -8.55
N ARG A 86 5.27 13.95 -8.41
CA ARG A 86 5.94 14.24 -7.12
C ARG A 86 5.69 15.66 -6.65
N THR A 87 5.75 16.64 -7.54
CA THR A 87 5.49 18.05 -7.22
C THR A 87 4.06 18.22 -6.75
N THR A 88 3.09 17.72 -7.53
CA THR A 88 1.66 17.75 -7.15
C THR A 88 1.42 17.06 -5.80
N TYR A 89 2.08 15.93 -5.53
CA TYR A 89 1.96 15.23 -4.25
C TYR A 89 2.49 16.06 -3.09
N ARG A 90 3.66 16.71 -3.23
CA ARG A 90 4.22 17.57 -2.18
C ARG A 90 3.28 18.74 -1.86
N ASP A 91 2.81 19.42 -2.89
CA ASP A 91 1.88 20.53 -2.73
C ASP A 91 0.57 20.06 -2.04
N ALA A 92 0.05 18.90 -2.42
CA ALA A 92 -1.16 18.34 -1.80
C ALA A 92 -0.93 17.93 -0.33
N ILE A 93 0.24 17.38 0.03
CA ILE A 93 0.58 17.05 1.43
C ILE A 93 0.77 18.31 2.27
N ASP A 94 1.45 19.33 1.73
CA ASP A 94 1.70 20.58 2.45
C ASP A 94 0.41 21.35 2.72
N ASN A 95 -0.59 21.22 1.83
CA ASN A 95 -1.92 21.83 1.99
C ASN A 95 -2.92 20.94 2.76
N ALA A 96 -2.60 19.68 3.06
CA ALA A 96 -3.51 18.78 3.75
C ALA A 96 -3.62 19.12 5.25
N THR A 97 -4.82 19.48 5.67
CA THR A 97 -5.11 19.86 7.05
C THR A 97 -5.41 18.67 7.97
N ASP A 98 -5.76 17.53 7.39
CA ASP A 98 -6.13 16.31 8.10
C ASP A 98 -5.57 15.04 7.46
N GLU A 99 -5.81 13.89 8.08
CA GLU A 99 -5.33 12.59 7.56
C GLU A 99 -6.08 12.17 6.29
N ALA A 100 -7.36 12.52 6.16
CA ALA A 100 -8.12 12.21 4.96
C ALA A 100 -7.56 12.92 3.73
N GLY A 101 -7.16 14.19 3.86
CA GLY A 101 -6.47 14.96 2.82
C GLY A 101 -5.12 14.34 2.43
N ARG A 102 -4.35 13.87 3.43
CA ARG A 102 -3.08 13.18 3.17
C ARG A 102 -3.28 11.84 2.46
N ASP A 103 -4.31 11.09 2.82
CA ASP A 103 -4.63 9.83 2.15
C ASP A 103 -5.10 10.05 0.72
N ALA A 104 -5.90 11.09 0.47
CA ALA A 104 -6.28 11.50 -0.88
C ALA A 104 -5.07 11.89 -1.73
N ALA A 105 -4.12 12.67 -1.18
CA ALA A 105 -2.87 13.02 -1.86
C ALA A 105 -2.02 11.78 -2.21
N ARG A 106 -1.90 10.82 -1.28
CA ARG A 106 -1.22 9.55 -1.52
C ARG A 106 -1.89 8.73 -2.62
N ALA A 107 -3.23 8.68 -2.64
CA ALA A 107 -4.00 7.97 -3.66
C ALA A 107 -3.82 8.61 -5.04
N ALA A 108 -3.93 9.94 -5.13
CA ALA A 108 -3.72 10.69 -6.36
C ALA A 108 -2.31 10.49 -6.93
N TYR A 109 -1.28 10.52 -6.07
CA TYR A 109 0.10 10.24 -6.47
C TYR A 109 0.27 8.85 -7.06
N ARG A 110 -0.28 7.82 -6.40
CA ARG A 110 -0.22 6.44 -6.91
C ARG A 110 -0.89 6.31 -8.28
N SER A 111 -2.04 6.95 -8.45
CA SER A 111 -2.77 6.97 -9.73
C SER A 111 -1.95 7.64 -10.84
N ALA A 112 -1.34 8.78 -10.55
CA ALA A 112 -0.50 9.50 -11.50
C ALA A 112 0.73 8.69 -11.92
N VAL A 113 1.40 8.03 -10.96
CA VAL A 113 2.53 7.13 -11.24
C VAL A 113 2.10 5.94 -12.09
N ALA A 114 0.97 5.31 -11.78
CA ALA A 114 0.44 4.19 -12.57
C ALA A 114 0.11 4.62 -14.02
N ALA A 115 -0.50 5.79 -14.20
CA ALA A 115 -0.78 6.34 -15.52
C ALA A 115 0.50 6.64 -16.32
N ALA A 116 1.53 7.20 -15.69
CA ALA A 116 2.82 7.48 -16.33
C ALA A 116 3.51 6.19 -16.80
N ILE A 117 3.47 5.13 -15.97
CA ILE A 117 4.03 3.83 -16.32
C ILE A 117 3.26 3.19 -17.48
N LEU A 118 1.92 3.25 -17.46
CA LEU A 118 1.09 2.73 -18.55
C LEU A 118 1.35 3.46 -19.87
N ALA A 119 1.50 4.78 -19.83
CA ALA A 119 1.86 5.57 -21.00
C ALA A 119 3.23 5.15 -21.58
N TYR A 120 4.21 4.94 -20.71
CA TYR A 120 5.53 4.44 -21.11
C TYR A 120 5.46 3.03 -21.71
N ASP A 121 4.72 2.11 -21.10
CA ASP A 121 4.51 0.76 -21.65
C ASP A 121 3.86 0.81 -23.02
N THR A 122 2.83 1.64 -23.20
CA THR A 122 2.15 1.81 -24.48
C THR A 122 3.08 2.36 -25.57
N ALA A 123 4.02 3.22 -25.21
CA ALA A 123 4.97 3.81 -26.15
C ALA A 123 6.16 2.90 -26.50
N THR A 124 6.46 1.89 -25.68
CA THR A 124 7.68 1.10 -25.81
C THR A 124 7.46 -0.39 -26.05
N LEU A 125 6.27 -0.91 -25.80
CA LEU A 125 5.95 -2.32 -25.99
C LEU A 125 5.37 -2.62 -27.37
N PRO A 126 5.61 -3.82 -27.93
CA PRO A 126 4.88 -4.34 -29.06
C PRO A 126 3.37 -4.36 -28.79
N ALA A 127 2.56 -4.10 -29.81
CA ALA A 127 1.11 -3.95 -29.67
C ALA A 127 0.40 -5.20 -29.09
N ASP A 128 0.92 -6.37 -29.37
CA ASP A 128 0.43 -7.66 -28.87
C ASP A 128 0.77 -7.90 -27.40
N GLN A 129 1.78 -7.24 -26.85
CA GLN A 129 2.19 -7.35 -25.43
C GLN A 129 1.50 -6.32 -24.52
N ILE A 130 1.03 -5.18 -25.06
CA ILE A 130 0.46 -4.06 -24.28
C ILE A 130 -0.68 -4.54 -23.37
N ALA A 131 -1.62 -5.34 -23.91
CA ALA A 131 -2.77 -5.81 -23.14
C ALA A 131 -2.37 -6.71 -21.97
N ALA A 132 -1.44 -7.63 -22.21
CA ALA A 132 -0.96 -8.57 -21.19
C ALA A 132 -0.17 -7.85 -20.06
N VAL A 133 0.72 -6.94 -20.42
CA VAL A 133 1.50 -6.15 -19.45
C VAL A 133 0.58 -5.20 -18.66
N THR A 134 -0.39 -4.59 -19.30
CA THR A 134 -1.40 -3.76 -18.62
C THR A 134 -2.20 -4.57 -17.60
N ALA A 135 -2.69 -5.76 -17.98
CA ALA A 135 -3.42 -6.64 -17.08
C ALA A 135 -2.55 -7.07 -15.88
N TYR A 136 -1.29 -7.41 -16.12
CA TYR A 136 -0.34 -7.73 -15.05
C TYR A 136 -0.16 -6.56 -14.07
N ARG A 137 0.06 -5.33 -14.58
CA ARG A 137 0.23 -4.14 -13.71
C ARG A 137 -1.01 -3.82 -12.91
N VAL A 138 -2.20 -3.95 -13.50
CA VAL A 138 -3.47 -3.78 -12.80
C VAL A 138 -3.63 -4.82 -11.68
N ALA A 139 -3.35 -6.09 -11.97
CA ALA A 139 -3.40 -7.16 -10.97
C ALA A 139 -2.42 -6.92 -9.81
N MET A 140 -1.19 -6.50 -10.11
CA MET A 140 -0.18 -6.13 -9.10
C MET A 140 -0.61 -4.93 -8.26
N GLY A 141 -1.21 -3.91 -8.88
CA GLY A 141 -1.78 -2.75 -8.19
C GLY A 141 -2.89 -3.16 -7.23
N THR A 142 -3.83 -3.98 -7.69
CA THR A 142 -4.94 -4.52 -6.88
C THR A 142 -4.43 -5.35 -5.70
N ALA A 143 -3.50 -6.26 -5.93
CA ALA A 143 -2.89 -7.08 -4.88
C ALA A 143 -2.23 -6.20 -3.80
N THR A 144 -1.50 -5.16 -4.21
CA THR A 144 -0.84 -4.22 -3.31
C THR A 144 -1.83 -3.42 -2.46
N GLU A 145 -2.93 -2.93 -3.04
CA GLU A 145 -3.97 -2.20 -2.29
C GLU A 145 -4.72 -3.12 -1.33
N THR A 146 -5.00 -4.37 -1.74
CA THR A 146 -5.60 -5.38 -0.86
C THR A 146 -4.71 -5.66 0.35
N LEU A 147 -3.39 -5.84 0.14
CA LEU A 147 -2.44 -6.02 1.23
C LEU A 147 -2.42 -4.81 2.18
N ARG A 148 -2.38 -3.59 1.65
CA ARG A 148 -2.40 -2.37 2.47
C ARG A 148 -3.66 -2.25 3.31
N SER A 149 -4.82 -2.51 2.71
CA SER A 149 -6.10 -2.51 3.43
C SER A 149 -6.13 -3.55 4.54
N ALA A 150 -5.66 -4.76 4.28
CA ALA A 150 -5.60 -5.83 5.27
C ALA A 150 -4.64 -5.48 6.42
N VAL A 151 -3.47 -4.90 6.13
CA VAL A 151 -2.51 -4.43 7.14
C VAL A 151 -3.12 -3.30 7.98
N ALA A 152 -3.76 -2.33 7.37
CA ALA A 152 -4.43 -1.24 8.08
C ALA A 152 -5.54 -1.75 9.00
N ALA A 153 -6.36 -2.69 8.52
CA ALA A 153 -7.42 -3.34 9.31
C ALA A 153 -6.84 -4.12 10.49
N ALA A 154 -5.77 -4.89 10.30
CA ALA A 154 -5.10 -5.63 11.37
C ALA A 154 -4.56 -4.69 12.47
N HIS A 155 -3.97 -3.54 12.09
CA HIS A 155 -3.52 -2.52 13.05
C HIS A 155 -4.68 -1.85 13.77
N ALA A 156 -5.76 -1.51 13.09
CA ALA A 156 -6.94 -0.89 13.70
C ALA A 156 -7.59 -1.84 14.70
N THR A 157 -7.74 -3.12 14.34
CA THR A 157 -8.27 -4.16 15.24
C THR A 157 -7.39 -4.34 16.47
N PHE A 158 -6.06 -4.42 16.28
CA PHE A 158 -5.11 -4.53 17.40
C PHE A 158 -5.22 -3.33 18.35
N LYS A 159 -5.26 -2.11 17.81
CA LYS A 159 -5.41 -0.89 18.61
C LYS A 159 -6.70 -0.90 19.42
N ALA A 160 -7.82 -1.28 18.80
CA ALA A 160 -9.11 -1.38 19.49
C ALA A 160 -9.10 -2.46 20.59
N SER A 161 -8.58 -3.67 20.27
CA SER A 161 -8.55 -4.78 21.20
C SER A 161 -7.60 -4.57 22.40
N THR A 162 -6.65 -3.63 22.32
CA THR A 162 -5.69 -3.35 23.40
C THR A 162 -6.03 -2.07 24.19
N ALA A 163 -7.06 -1.32 23.80
CA ALA A 163 -7.38 -0.04 24.42
C ALA A 163 -7.67 -0.14 25.92
N ASP A 164 -8.49 -1.13 26.33
CA ASP A 164 -8.83 -1.34 27.73
C ASP A 164 -7.63 -1.78 28.57
N ALA A 165 -6.78 -2.65 28.02
CA ALA A 165 -5.56 -3.05 28.68
C ALA A 165 -4.57 -1.88 28.86
N GLN A 166 -4.49 -0.98 27.89
CA GLN A 166 -3.69 0.25 28.01
C GLN A 166 -4.26 1.20 29.07
N ALA A 167 -5.57 1.35 29.15
CA ALA A 167 -6.23 2.15 30.18
C ALA A 167 -6.00 1.56 31.56
N ALA A 168 -6.15 0.25 31.73
CA ALA A 168 -5.87 -0.46 32.97
C ALA A 168 -4.41 -0.30 33.42
N LEU A 169 -3.44 -0.45 32.50
CA LEU A 169 -2.02 -0.20 32.79
C LEU A 169 -1.80 1.23 33.28
N LYS A 170 -2.36 2.21 32.58
CA LYS A 170 -2.23 3.63 32.97
C LYS A 170 -2.75 3.88 34.38
N THR A 171 -3.90 3.33 34.73
CA THR A 171 -4.49 3.43 36.07
C THR A 171 -3.61 2.74 37.13
N ALA A 172 -3.19 1.50 36.87
CA ALA A 172 -2.35 0.75 37.77
C ALA A 172 -0.98 1.41 37.99
N MET A 173 -0.39 2.00 36.95
CA MET A 173 0.88 2.73 37.07
C MET A 173 0.74 4.04 37.84
N ALA A 174 -0.40 4.72 37.78
CA ALA A 174 -0.67 5.94 38.53
C ALA A 174 -0.83 5.67 40.04
N SER A 175 -1.36 4.51 40.43
CA SER A 175 -1.56 4.10 41.84
C SER A 175 -0.36 3.35 42.42
N ALA A 176 0.56 2.84 41.60
CA ALA A 176 1.69 2.04 42.03
C ALA A 176 2.73 2.86 42.81
N THR A 177 2.93 2.53 44.10
CA THR A 177 3.89 3.16 45.01
C THR A 177 5.21 2.40 45.05
N THR A 178 5.17 1.09 44.83
CA THR A 178 6.35 0.20 44.90
C THR A 178 6.82 -0.24 43.50
N ARG A 179 8.05 -0.78 43.45
CA ARG A 179 8.60 -1.36 42.22
C ARG A 179 7.89 -2.66 41.84
N GLU A 180 7.47 -3.41 42.82
CA GLU A 180 6.75 -4.69 42.70
C GLU A 180 5.37 -4.43 42.04
N GLU A 181 4.61 -3.44 42.52
CA GLU A 181 3.32 -3.08 41.96
C GLU A 181 3.45 -2.64 40.47
N ARG A 182 4.48 -1.86 40.15
CA ARG A 182 4.75 -1.48 38.75
C ARG A 182 5.08 -2.68 37.86
N ARG A 183 5.86 -3.64 38.37
CA ARG A 183 6.16 -4.87 37.62
C ARG A 183 4.91 -5.73 37.41
N ALA A 184 4.06 -5.85 38.44
CA ALA A 184 2.81 -6.59 38.36
C ALA A 184 1.86 -5.95 37.31
N ALA A 185 1.75 -4.62 37.30
CA ALA A 185 0.94 -3.90 36.29
C ALA A 185 1.45 -4.16 34.86
N TRP A 186 2.76 -4.14 34.64
CA TRP A 186 3.33 -4.46 33.33
C TRP A 186 3.16 -5.94 32.95
N SER A 187 3.22 -6.87 33.88
CA SER A 187 2.94 -8.28 33.59
C SER A 187 1.50 -8.46 33.16
N ALA A 188 0.55 -7.95 33.97
CA ALA A 188 -0.87 -8.03 33.64
C ALA A 188 -1.21 -7.42 32.28
N TYR A 189 -0.60 -6.28 31.94
CA TYR A 189 -0.76 -5.68 30.61
C TYR A 189 -0.26 -6.59 29.50
N ARG A 190 0.93 -7.17 29.63
CA ARG A 190 1.49 -8.08 28.60
C ARG A 190 0.60 -9.30 28.38
N ASP A 191 0.13 -9.89 29.48
CA ASP A 191 -0.74 -11.05 29.43
C ASP A 191 -2.11 -10.71 28.78
N ALA A 192 -2.65 -9.53 29.10
CA ALA A 192 -3.91 -9.06 28.54
C ALA A 192 -3.85 -8.77 27.01
N ILE A 193 -2.70 -8.31 26.48
CA ILE A 193 -2.57 -7.99 25.05
C ILE A 193 -2.06 -9.16 24.20
N GLU A 194 -1.60 -10.27 24.79
CA GLU A 194 -1.03 -11.38 24.02
C GLU A 194 -2.03 -12.00 23.02
N PRO A 195 -3.31 -12.23 23.35
CA PRO A 195 -4.28 -12.71 22.37
C PRO A 195 -4.46 -11.75 21.16
N ALA A 196 -4.47 -10.44 21.43
CA ALA A 196 -4.58 -9.43 20.37
C ALA A 196 -3.33 -9.41 19.47
N ARG A 197 -2.14 -9.60 20.03
CA ARG A 197 -0.88 -9.74 19.27
C ARG A 197 -0.90 -10.97 18.38
N GLU A 198 -1.38 -12.10 18.90
CA GLU A 198 -1.47 -13.33 18.13
C GLU A 198 -2.47 -13.20 16.97
N ALA A 199 -3.64 -12.62 17.22
CA ALA A 199 -4.62 -12.33 16.20
C ALA A 199 -4.05 -11.39 15.10
N GLN A 200 -3.31 -10.34 15.49
CA GLN A 200 -2.65 -9.44 14.56
C GLN A 200 -1.61 -10.18 13.70
N ARG A 201 -0.73 -10.98 14.30
CA ARG A 201 0.28 -11.78 13.58
C ARG A 201 -0.38 -12.73 12.57
N SER A 202 -1.46 -13.39 12.96
CA SER A 202 -2.24 -14.30 12.09
C SER A 202 -2.83 -13.52 10.91
N SER A 203 -3.47 -12.39 11.16
CA SER A 203 -4.06 -11.55 10.10
C SER A 203 -3.00 -11.04 9.12
N LEU A 204 -1.84 -10.59 9.61
CA LEU A 204 -0.74 -10.14 8.75
C LEU A 204 -0.14 -11.27 7.92
N ARG A 205 -0.02 -12.48 8.48
CA ARG A 205 0.43 -13.67 7.74
C ARG A 205 -0.54 -14.02 6.62
N SER A 206 -1.84 -14.12 6.91
CA SER A 206 -2.86 -14.40 5.90
C SER A 206 -2.88 -13.34 4.79
N ALA A 207 -2.70 -12.07 5.13
CA ALA A 207 -2.60 -11.01 4.14
C ALA A 207 -1.36 -11.15 3.23
N ALA A 208 -0.21 -11.56 3.79
CA ALA A 208 1.01 -11.80 3.02
C ALA A 208 0.88 -13.03 2.11
N GLU A 209 0.26 -14.11 2.58
CA GLU A 209 -0.01 -15.31 1.79
C GLU A 209 -0.96 -15.01 0.61
N ALA A 210 -2.05 -14.26 0.87
CA ALA A 210 -2.98 -13.84 -0.17
C ALA A 210 -2.29 -12.92 -1.22
N PHE A 211 -1.42 -12.01 -0.78
CA PHE A 211 -0.63 -11.17 -1.68
C PHE A 211 0.28 -12.04 -2.57
N THR A 212 1.04 -12.97 -1.98
CA THR A 212 1.92 -13.88 -2.74
C THR A 212 1.14 -14.68 -3.78
N ALA A 213 0.01 -15.27 -3.41
CA ALA A 213 -0.84 -16.00 -4.33
C ALA A 213 -1.36 -15.13 -5.48
N SER A 214 -1.72 -13.86 -5.19
CA SER A 214 -2.16 -12.92 -6.23
C SER A 214 -1.04 -12.53 -7.18
N VAL A 215 0.18 -12.35 -6.68
CA VAL A 215 1.39 -12.08 -7.50
C VAL A 215 1.71 -13.27 -8.41
N ASP A 216 1.67 -14.48 -7.87
CA ASP A 216 1.97 -15.70 -8.64
C ASP A 216 0.92 -15.94 -9.73
N ALA A 217 -0.36 -15.69 -9.44
CA ALA A 217 -1.42 -15.75 -10.43
C ALA A 217 -1.24 -14.71 -11.55
N ALA A 218 -0.88 -13.47 -11.19
CA ALA A 218 -0.61 -12.41 -12.17
C ALA A 218 0.58 -12.75 -13.07
N ARG A 219 1.64 -13.33 -12.51
CA ARG A 219 2.81 -13.80 -13.26
C ARG A 219 2.46 -14.93 -14.22
N ALA A 220 1.75 -15.94 -13.73
CA ALA A 220 1.31 -17.06 -14.56
C ALA A 220 0.42 -16.61 -15.74
N ALA A 221 -0.47 -15.64 -15.49
CA ALA A 221 -1.29 -15.06 -16.54
C ALA A 221 -0.48 -14.31 -17.60
N LEU A 222 0.55 -13.56 -17.17
CA LEU A 222 1.46 -12.87 -18.10
C LEU A 222 2.29 -13.88 -18.91
N GLU A 223 2.85 -14.92 -18.28
CA GLU A 223 3.60 -15.98 -18.95
C GLU A 223 2.77 -16.73 -20.00
N ALA A 224 1.51 -16.96 -19.72
CA ALA A 224 0.59 -17.59 -20.67
C ALA A 224 0.26 -16.67 -21.86
N ALA A 225 0.24 -15.36 -21.64
CA ALA A 225 -0.08 -14.37 -22.67
C ALA A 225 1.11 -13.97 -23.55
N ILE A 226 2.34 -14.06 -23.02
CA ILE A 226 3.59 -13.75 -23.73
C ILE A 226 4.48 -15.00 -23.70
N PRO A 227 4.26 -15.96 -24.61
CA PRO A 227 5.09 -17.16 -24.69
C PRO A 227 6.54 -16.75 -25.03
N GLN A 228 7.48 -17.45 -24.41
CA GLN A 228 8.91 -17.28 -24.73
C GLN A 228 9.19 -17.92 -26.09
N SER A 229 9.72 -17.15 -27.01
CA SER A 229 10.26 -17.62 -28.29
C SER A 229 11.64 -18.28 -28.12
#